data_06473ad6e28f846836ca8fff64fe0179
#
_entry.id   06473ad6e28f846836ca8fff64fe0179
#
_cell.length_a   1.000
_cell.length_b   1.000
_cell.length_c   1.000
_cell.angle_alpha   90.00
_cell.angle_beta   90.00
_cell.angle_gamma   90.00
#
_symmetry.space_group_name_H-M   'P 1'
#
loop_
_entity.id
_entity.type
_entity.pdbx_description
1 polymer ?
#
loop_
_entity_poly.entity_id
_entity_poly.type
_entity_poly.pdbx_seq_one_letter_code
_entity_poly.pdbx_strand_id
1 'polypeptide(L)'
;MSQLSDEDLRVQIRRFFDEVLPAVLEGIEGTTARGKAWRAALFDHGLAALDYPAEYGGGGASPSALQVWRDESRGRIPREDTVFGIGVGMAMPTIRDLGSEELKRRFLAPGLRGDEIWCQLYSEPGSGSDLASLTTRAELDGDEWVVTGQKVWTSGAHNSQLAILLARTDWDAPKHRGITMFVLPMEQQGVEVRPLIQMTGVSEFNEVFLTEARVPRDWVIGEVNGGWAPAVSLLAHERQATGTKSMSGTTASRSKAGRSPIPVAQLLELAERAGRRDDAVIRQELARLHSGEQIVKWLGARGVHPSIGKLWRTKQGRAAADVAASLAFAGGLAWGADLDVERNLDDDYFGYHILNCRGMSLGGGTDEIQRNTLGERALGLPREPGVDRNTPFSDLPRNA
;
A
#
# COMPACT_ATOMS: atom_id res chain seq x y z
N MET A 1 20.63 23.04 -8.80
CA MET A 1 21.53 22.05 -9.43
C MET A 1 21.19 21.98 -10.91
N SER A 2 22.15 22.02 -11.84
CA SER A 2 21.89 21.78 -13.26
C SER A 2 21.27 20.38 -13.40
N GLN A 3 20.20 20.26 -14.16
CA GLN A 3 19.62 18.93 -14.45
C GLN A 3 20.71 18.09 -15.12
N LEU A 4 21.00 16.93 -14.51
CA LEU A 4 21.88 15.93 -15.11
C LEU A 4 21.30 15.48 -16.45
N SER A 5 22.14 15.18 -17.42
CA SER A 5 21.66 14.51 -18.64
C SER A 5 21.14 13.12 -18.28
N ASP A 6 20.24 12.57 -19.11
CA ASP A 6 19.71 11.21 -18.91
C ASP A 6 20.85 10.17 -18.86
N GLU A 7 21.97 10.38 -19.56
CA GLU A 7 23.13 9.48 -19.54
C GLU A 7 23.93 9.62 -18.23
N ASP A 8 24.15 10.84 -17.76
CA ASP A 8 24.84 11.05 -16.47
C ASP A 8 24.03 10.46 -15.32
N LEU A 9 22.71 10.61 -15.35
CA LEU A 9 21.79 10.01 -14.37
C LEU A 9 21.87 8.48 -14.42
N ARG A 10 21.95 7.88 -15.61
CA ARG A 10 22.10 6.43 -15.80
C ARG A 10 23.40 5.91 -15.16
N VAL A 11 24.50 6.61 -15.40
CA VAL A 11 25.80 6.27 -14.78
C VAL A 11 25.73 6.39 -13.27
N GLN A 12 25.13 7.46 -12.76
CA GLN A 12 24.95 7.67 -11.31
C GLN A 12 24.12 6.55 -10.66
N ILE A 13 22.99 6.15 -11.26
CA ILE A 13 22.14 5.09 -10.75
C ILE A 13 22.88 3.75 -10.73
N ARG A 14 23.57 3.40 -11.80
CA ARG A 14 24.36 2.15 -11.87
C ARG A 14 25.42 2.12 -10.79
N ARG A 15 26.21 3.18 -10.67
CA ARG A 15 27.24 3.31 -9.63
C ARG A 15 26.65 3.19 -8.22
N PHE A 16 25.50 3.81 -7.99
CA PHE A 16 24.81 3.72 -6.70
C PHE A 16 24.49 2.27 -6.34
N PHE A 17 23.91 1.51 -7.25
CA PHE A 17 23.53 0.12 -6.99
C PHE A 17 24.73 -0.84 -6.97
N ASP A 18 25.78 -0.57 -7.75
CA ASP A 18 26.92 -1.48 -7.91
C ASP A 18 27.99 -1.28 -6.83
N GLU A 19 28.20 -0.04 -6.39
CA GLU A 19 29.29 0.31 -5.47
C GLU A 19 28.78 0.83 -4.12
N VAL A 20 27.86 1.80 -4.12
CA VAL A 20 27.44 2.51 -2.90
C VAL A 20 26.57 1.64 -2.02
N LEU A 21 25.51 1.09 -2.58
CA LEU A 21 24.51 0.35 -1.82
C LEU A 21 25.09 -0.90 -1.12
N PRO A 22 25.91 -1.74 -1.76
CA PRO A 22 26.52 -2.87 -1.07
C PRO A 22 27.35 -2.45 0.13
N ALA A 23 28.17 -1.39 -0.01
CA ALA A 23 29.01 -0.87 1.08
C ALA A 23 28.17 -0.28 2.24
N VAL A 24 27.07 0.41 1.93
CA VAL A 24 26.14 0.97 2.95
C VAL A 24 25.44 -0.12 3.73
N LEU A 25 25.09 -1.23 3.10
CA LEU A 25 24.35 -2.32 3.76
C LEU A 25 25.25 -3.36 4.44
N GLU A 26 26.57 -3.26 4.28
CA GLU A 26 27.52 -4.18 4.90
C GLU A 26 27.43 -4.10 6.43
N GLY A 27 27.31 -5.25 7.09
CA GLY A 27 27.26 -5.35 8.55
C GLY A 27 25.94 -4.86 9.20
N ILE A 28 24.97 -4.36 8.43
CA ILE A 28 23.67 -3.94 8.98
C ILE A 28 22.71 -5.14 8.97
N GLU A 29 22.19 -5.48 10.15
CA GLU A 29 21.21 -6.54 10.34
C GLU A 29 19.80 -5.96 10.59
N GLY A 30 18.78 -6.76 10.27
CA GLY A 30 17.38 -6.44 10.49
C GLY A 30 16.73 -5.58 9.38
N THR A 31 15.52 -5.94 9.03
CA THR A 31 14.77 -5.35 7.89
C THR A 31 14.63 -3.83 8.01
N THR A 32 14.24 -3.34 9.19
CA THR A 32 14.00 -1.91 9.41
C THR A 32 15.31 -1.10 9.33
N ALA A 33 16.38 -1.59 9.96
CA ALA A 33 17.68 -0.88 9.96
C ALA A 33 18.26 -0.82 8.54
N ARG A 34 18.23 -1.93 7.80
CA ARG A 34 18.68 -1.99 6.40
C ARG A 34 17.84 -1.08 5.51
N GLY A 35 16.51 -1.08 5.72
CA GLY A 35 15.62 -0.21 5.00
C GLY A 35 15.88 1.27 5.24
N LYS A 36 16.14 1.68 6.48
CA LYS A 36 16.54 3.07 6.82
C LYS A 36 17.87 3.43 6.15
N ALA A 37 18.89 2.59 6.24
CA ALA A 37 20.18 2.83 5.59
C ALA A 37 20.06 2.94 4.06
N TRP A 38 19.27 2.07 3.44
CA TRP A 38 18.92 2.13 2.02
C TRP A 38 18.29 3.47 1.63
N ARG A 39 17.22 3.88 2.35
CA ARG A 39 16.49 5.11 2.03
C ARG A 39 17.36 6.35 2.24
N ALA A 40 18.12 6.40 3.33
CA ALA A 40 19.04 7.48 3.61
C ALA A 40 20.10 7.62 2.50
N ALA A 41 20.76 6.51 2.13
CA ALA A 41 21.75 6.52 1.05
C ALA A 41 21.14 6.97 -0.28
N LEU A 42 19.95 6.49 -0.61
CA LEU A 42 19.22 6.88 -1.83
C LEU A 42 18.93 8.38 -1.85
N PHE A 43 18.48 8.93 -0.71
CA PHE A 43 18.17 10.35 -0.56
C PHE A 43 19.44 11.22 -0.63
N ASP A 44 20.48 10.83 0.11
CA ASP A 44 21.75 11.57 0.17
C ASP A 44 22.48 11.61 -1.19
N HIS A 45 22.19 10.65 -2.09
CA HIS A 45 22.65 10.65 -3.49
C HIS A 45 21.67 11.30 -4.47
N GLY A 46 20.60 11.95 -3.98
CA GLY A 46 19.63 12.68 -4.83
C GLY A 46 18.73 11.78 -5.68
N LEU A 47 18.60 10.50 -5.35
CA LEU A 47 17.83 9.53 -6.13
C LEU A 47 16.46 9.18 -5.53
N ALA A 48 16.21 9.56 -4.26
CA ALA A 48 14.99 9.16 -3.54
C ALA A 48 13.73 9.93 -3.97
N ALA A 49 13.88 11.14 -4.44
CA ALA A 49 12.79 12.09 -4.65
C ALA A 49 12.96 12.84 -5.98
N LEU A 50 13.26 12.12 -7.04
CA LEU A 50 13.58 12.70 -8.34
C LEU A 50 12.49 13.65 -8.88
N ASP A 51 11.22 13.35 -8.64
CA ASP A 51 10.04 14.13 -9.08
C ASP A 51 9.56 15.19 -8.08
N TYR A 52 10.27 15.34 -6.94
CA TYR A 52 9.92 16.36 -5.95
C TYR A 52 10.69 17.67 -6.22
N PRO A 53 10.12 18.82 -5.79
CA PRO A 53 10.84 20.10 -5.83
C PRO A 53 12.15 20.05 -5.02
N ALA A 54 13.15 20.80 -5.47
CA ALA A 54 14.46 20.83 -4.83
C ALA A 54 14.43 21.33 -3.38
N GLU A 55 13.50 22.22 -3.05
CA GLU A 55 13.28 22.74 -1.70
C GLU A 55 12.86 21.69 -0.68
N TYR A 56 12.33 20.54 -1.15
CA TYR A 56 11.94 19.39 -0.32
C TYR A 56 12.88 18.19 -0.49
N GLY A 57 14.10 18.43 -0.99
CA GLY A 57 15.11 17.41 -1.19
C GLY A 57 14.97 16.63 -2.51
N GLY A 58 14.18 17.14 -3.45
CA GLY A 58 13.97 16.53 -4.75
C GLY A 58 14.91 17.01 -5.85
N GLY A 59 14.85 16.35 -7.00
CA GLY A 59 15.64 16.67 -8.19
C GLY A 59 14.91 17.51 -9.24
N GLY A 60 13.60 17.71 -9.12
CA GLY A 60 12.77 18.34 -10.17
C GLY A 60 12.89 17.63 -11.53
N ALA A 61 13.03 16.32 -11.52
CA ALA A 61 13.40 15.52 -12.68
C ALA A 61 12.35 15.54 -13.78
N SER A 62 12.81 15.50 -15.02
CA SER A 62 11.98 15.37 -16.20
C SER A 62 11.30 13.99 -16.29
N PRO A 63 10.24 13.82 -17.07
CA PRO A 63 9.64 12.51 -17.33
C PRO A 63 10.63 11.49 -17.92
N SER A 64 11.60 11.93 -18.73
CA SER A 64 12.67 11.06 -19.28
C SER A 64 13.58 10.56 -18.16
N ALA A 65 14.03 11.43 -17.25
CA ALA A 65 14.84 11.04 -16.10
C ALA A 65 14.14 10.03 -15.19
N LEU A 66 12.82 10.19 -14.97
CA LEU A 66 12.01 9.21 -14.24
C LEU A 66 11.92 7.87 -14.98
N GLN A 67 11.95 7.88 -16.32
CA GLN A 67 12.00 6.64 -17.09
C GLN A 67 13.37 5.96 -16.95
N VAL A 68 14.46 6.71 -16.99
CA VAL A 68 15.83 6.21 -16.74
C VAL A 68 15.89 5.54 -15.36
N TRP A 69 15.37 6.20 -14.32
CA TRP A 69 15.29 5.61 -12.98
C TRP A 69 14.55 4.25 -12.98
N ARG A 70 13.36 4.19 -13.58
CA ARG A 70 12.56 2.96 -13.66
C ARG A 70 13.28 1.81 -14.34
N ASP A 71 14.01 2.11 -15.42
CA ASP A 71 14.71 1.10 -16.20
C ASP A 71 15.95 0.57 -15.47
N GLU A 72 16.76 1.45 -14.88
CA GLU A 72 17.99 1.09 -14.19
C GLU A 72 17.78 0.49 -12.78
N SER A 73 16.70 0.88 -12.08
CA SER A 73 16.40 0.35 -10.74
C SER A 73 15.62 -0.97 -10.77
N ARG A 74 15.15 -1.39 -11.94
CA ARG A 74 14.31 -2.59 -12.06
C ARG A 74 15.01 -3.84 -11.53
N GLY A 75 14.41 -4.46 -10.52
CA GLY A 75 14.92 -5.68 -9.91
C GLY A 75 16.11 -5.47 -8.95
N ARG A 76 16.51 -4.22 -8.71
CA ARG A 76 17.66 -3.86 -7.86
C ARG A 76 17.27 -3.26 -6.51
N ILE A 77 16.02 -2.79 -6.38
CA ILE A 77 15.51 -2.20 -5.15
C ILE A 77 15.44 -3.25 -4.05
N PRO A 78 16.04 -3.01 -2.87
CA PRO A 78 16.01 -3.93 -1.75
C PRO A 78 14.59 -4.25 -1.26
N ARG A 79 14.38 -5.45 -0.73
CA ARG A 79 13.07 -5.86 -0.15
C ARG A 79 12.69 -5.01 1.04
N GLU A 80 13.66 -4.56 1.78
CA GLU A 80 13.54 -3.72 2.97
C GLU A 80 12.87 -2.37 2.69
N ASP A 81 12.84 -1.92 1.41
CA ASP A 81 12.11 -0.71 0.97
C ASP A 81 10.60 -0.79 1.24
N THR A 82 10.07 -2.00 1.37
CA THR A 82 8.62 -2.21 1.61
C THR A 82 8.13 -1.61 2.92
N VAL A 83 8.99 -1.44 3.90
CA VAL A 83 8.67 -0.80 5.19
C VAL A 83 8.23 0.65 4.99
N PHE A 84 8.76 1.33 3.96
CA PHE A 84 8.47 2.73 3.64
C PHE A 84 7.35 2.92 2.62
N GLY A 85 6.74 1.83 2.14
CA GLY A 85 5.76 1.87 1.05
C GLY A 85 4.58 2.82 1.30
N ILE A 86 4.07 2.91 2.54
CA ILE A 86 3.00 3.84 2.92
C ILE A 86 3.53 5.28 2.95
N GLY A 87 4.68 5.50 3.62
CA GLY A 87 5.29 6.83 3.71
C GLY A 87 5.57 7.40 2.33
N VAL A 88 6.46 6.76 1.59
CA VAL A 88 6.97 7.27 0.30
C VAL A 88 5.95 7.18 -0.82
N GLY A 89 5.14 6.10 -0.83
CA GLY A 89 4.19 5.85 -1.93
C GLY A 89 2.82 6.52 -1.77
N MET A 90 2.46 6.97 -0.58
CA MET A 90 1.12 7.49 -0.27
C MET A 90 1.17 8.78 0.56
N ALA A 91 1.81 8.77 1.73
CA ALA A 91 1.83 9.91 2.64
C ALA A 91 2.57 11.11 2.03
N MET A 92 3.81 10.91 1.58
CA MET A 92 4.63 12.00 1.02
C MET A 92 4.00 12.66 -0.21
N PRO A 93 3.50 11.92 -1.23
CA PRO A 93 2.83 12.58 -2.35
C PRO A 93 1.53 13.29 -1.92
N THR A 94 0.79 12.79 -0.94
CA THR A 94 -0.41 13.48 -0.43
C THR A 94 -0.05 14.78 0.29
N ILE A 95 0.99 14.78 1.12
CA ILE A 95 1.49 15.98 1.80
C ILE A 95 2.04 16.98 0.78
N ARG A 96 2.80 16.53 -0.23
CA ARG A 96 3.30 17.39 -1.31
C ARG A 96 2.17 18.12 -2.01
N ASP A 97 1.09 17.39 -2.34
CA ASP A 97 0.01 17.91 -3.17
C ASP A 97 -0.98 18.78 -2.35
N LEU A 98 -1.20 18.46 -1.08
CA LEU A 98 -2.30 19.02 -0.29
C LEU A 98 -1.91 19.50 1.13
N GLY A 99 -0.68 19.28 1.56
CA GLY A 99 -0.18 19.77 2.84
C GLY A 99 0.14 21.26 2.81
N SER A 100 0.07 21.91 3.98
CA SER A 100 0.59 23.25 4.17
C SER A 100 2.11 23.30 3.94
N GLU A 101 2.66 24.50 3.70
CA GLU A 101 4.12 24.66 3.55
C GLU A 101 4.89 24.21 4.80
N GLU A 102 4.30 24.35 5.97
CA GLU A 102 4.88 23.88 7.23
C GLU A 102 4.94 22.36 7.27
N LEU A 103 3.85 21.67 6.92
CA LEU A 103 3.83 20.21 6.83
C LEU A 103 4.82 19.68 5.78
N LYS A 104 4.90 20.33 4.62
CA LYS A 104 5.86 19.95 3.58
C LYS A 104 7.30 20.03 4.07
N ARG A 105 7.67 21.16 4.71
CA ARG A 105 9.02 21.34 5.26
C ARG A 105 9.33 20.36 6.39
N ARG A 106 8.34 20.06 7.23
CA ARG A 106 8.54 19.15 8.37
C ARG A 106 8.66 17.69 7.93
N PHE A 107 7.88 17.23 6.94
CA PHE A 107 7.69 15.81 6.72
C PHE A 107 8.29 15.28 5.41
N LEU A 108 8.41 16.10 4.34
CA LEU A 108 8.78 15.54 3.04
C LEU A 108 10.21 15.01 3.03
N ALA A 109 11.20 15.80 3.42
CA ALA A 109 12.59 15.36 3.40
C ALA A 109 12.85 14.17 4.36
N PRO A 110 12.45 14.20 5.64
CA PRO A 110 12.63 13.07 6.56
C PRO A 110 11.87 11.81 6.11
N GLY A 111 10.64 11.97 5.62
CA GLY A 111 9.83 10.84 5.13
C GLY A 111 10.41 10.19 3.87
N LEU A 112 10.93 10.98 2.93
CA LEU A 112 11.59 10.48 1.71
C LEU A 112 12.95 9.84 2.01
N ARG A 113 13.66 10.37 3.02
CA ARG A 113 14.91 9.83 3.51
C ARG A 113 14.76 8.54 4.32
N GLY A 114 13.55 8.26 4.82
CA GLY A 114 13.26 7.07 5.63
C GLY A 114 13.62 7.22 7.10
N ASP A 115 13.77 8.45 7.60
CA ASP A 115 14.00 8.72 9.02
C ASP A 115 12.77 8.32 9.85
N GLU A 116 11.57 8.49 9.27
CA GLU A 116 10.27 8.19 9.86
C GLU A 116 9.51 7.16 9.02
N ILE A 117 8.98 6.14 9.67
CA ILE A 117 8.11 5.12 9.08
C ILE A 117 6.67 5.54 9.31
N TRP A 118 5.84 5.37 8.30
CA TRP A 118 4.45 5.82 8.29
C TRP A 118 3.47 4.66 8.14
N CYS A 119 2.33 4.75 8.81
CA CYS A 119 1.18 3.89 8.57
C CYS A 119 -0.07 4.69 8.17
N GLN A 120 -1.15 3.97 7.86
CA GLN A 120 -2.42 4.55 7.42
C GLN A 120 -3.55 4.11 8.34
N LEU A 121 -4.15 5.05 9.06
CA LEU A 121 -5.25 4.84 10.00
C LEU A 121 -6.59 5.27 9.38
N TYR A 122 -7.15 4.42 8.52
CA TYR A 122 -8.38 4.71 7.79
C TYR A 122 -9.55 3.86 8.28
N SER A 123 -9.51 2.57 7.97
CA SER A 123 -10.61 1.63 8.25
C SER A 123 -10.88 1.47 9.74
N GLU A 124 -12.14 1.28 10.08
CA GLU A 124 -12.62 0.94 11.42
C GLU A 124 -13.39 -0.38 11.39
N PRO A 125 -13.63 -1.04 12.52
CA PRO A 125 -14.42 -2.27 12.54
C PRO A 125 -15.77 -2.12 11.84
N GLY A 126 -16.44 -0.97 11.96
CA GLY A 126 -17.72 -0.65 11.35
C GLY A 126 -17.64 0.05 9.98
N SER A 127 -16.46 0.49 9.51
CA SER A 127 -16.32 1.25 8.27
C SER A 127 -15.07 0.88 7.48
N GLY A 128 -15.23 0.04 6.47
CA GLY A 128 -14.20 -0.35 5.50
C GLY A 128 -14.52 0.18 4.12
N SER A 129 -15.40 -0.51 3.37
CA SER A 129 -15.83 -0.07 2.03
C SER A 129 -16.58 1.26 2.06
N ASP A 130 -17.40 1.48 3.08
CA ASP A 130 -18.02 2.77 3.36
C ASP A 130 -17.15 3.59 4.33
N LEU A 131 -15.96 3.93 3.88
CA LEU A 131 -14.96 4.66 4.68
C LEU A 131 -15.50 5.99 5.23
N ALA A 132 -16.37 6.68 4.49
CA ALA A 132 -16.95 7.93 4.95
C ALA A 132 -17.86 7.79 6.18
N SER A 133 -18.22 6.56 6.56
CA SER A 133 -18.98 6.28 7.79
C SER A 133 -18.08 6.07 9.02
N LEU A 134 -16.83 6.45 8.96
CA LEU A 134 -15.90 6.40 10.10
C LEU A 134 -16.43 7.22 11.30
N THR A 135 -16.14 6.71 12.50
CA THR A 135 -16.61 7.25 13.79
C THR A 135 -15.49 7.66 14.75
N THR A 136 -14.23 7.42 14.42
CA THR A 136 -13.11 7.99 15.18
C THR A 136 -13.30 9.49 15.24
N ARG A 137 -13.38 10.04 16.47
CA ARG A 137 -13.69 11.45 16.75
C ARG A 137 -12.42 12.23 16.98
N ALA A 138 -12.37 13.47 16.49
CA ALA A 138 -11.35 14.46 16.82
C ALA A 138 -12.01 15.76 17.24
N GLU A 139 -11.64 16.28 18.42
CA GLU A 139 -12.13 17.53 18.99
C GLU A 139 -10.96 18.45 19.28
N LEU A 140 -11.10 19.73 18.96
CA LEU A 140 -10.06 20.71 19.22
C LEU A 140 -10.09 21.12 20.70
N ASP A 141 -8.94 20.98 21.37
CA ASP A 141 -8.72 21.39 22.74
C ASP A 141 -7.47 22.28 22.81
N GLY A 142 -7.68 23.58 22.81
CA GLY A 142 -6.59 24.56 22.74
C GLY A 142 -5.79 24.45 21.42
N ASP A 143 -4.52 24.10 21.53
CA ASP A 143 -3.60 24.00 20.40
C ASP A 143 -3.40 22.56 19.91
N GLU A 144 -4.24 21.61 20.37
CA GLU A 144 -4.17 20.20 19.98
C GLU A 144 -5.55 19.64 19.66
N TRP A 145 -5.59 18.66 18.78
CA TRP A 145 -6.75 17.80 18.57
C TRP A 145 -6.67 16.60 19.50
N VAL A 146 -7.77 16.28 20.14
CA VAL A 146 -7.96 15.11 20.99
C VAL A 146 -8.70 14.05 20.18
N VAL A 147 -8.04 12.92 19.94
CA VAL A 147 -8.56 11.87 19.06
C VAL A 147 -8.92 10.62 19.86
N THR A 148 -10.16 10.14 19.67
CA THR A 148 -10.65 8.91 20.30
C THR A 148 -11.37 8.02 19.30
N GLY A 149 -10.99 6.74 19.24
CA GLY A 149 -11.58 5.75 18.34
C GLY A 149 -10.74 4.49 18.17
N GLN A 150 -11.09 3.68 17.20
CA GLN A 150 -10.38 2.45 16.87
C GLN A 150 -10.17 2.34 15.36
N LYS A 151 -8.95 1.99 14.96
CA LYS A 151 -8.60 1.71 13.57
C LYS A 151 -8.19 0.25 13.42
N VAL A 152 -8.44 -0.31 12.26
CA VAL A 152 -8.17 -1.72 11.96
C VAL A 152 -7.56 -1.88 10.57
N TRP A 153 -6.93 -3.01 10.32
CA TRP A 153 -6.23 -3.32 9.06
C TRP A 153 -5.06 -2.38 8.77
N THR A 154 -4.43 -1.86 9.84
CA THR A 154 -3.29 -0.96 9.71
C THR A 154 -2.00 -1.73 9.46
N SER A 155 -1.48 -1.66 8.25
CA SER A 155 -0.22 -2.30 7.88
C SER A 155 0.95 -1.63 8.59
N GLY A 156 1.78 -2.43 9.29
CA GLY A 156 3.05 -1.98 9.85
C GLY A 156 2.98 -0.95 10.97
N ALA A 157 1.81 -0.74 11.62
CA ALA A 157 1.65 0.25 12.69
C ALA A 157 2.65 0.05 13.85
N HIS A 158 3.01 -1.20 14.15
CA HIS A 158 3.97 -1.54 15.21
C HIS A 158 5.40 -1.04 14.97
N ASN A 159 5.72 -0.60 13.75
CA ASN A 159 7.03 -0.04 13.38
C ASN A 159 6.95 1.45 13.00
N SER A 160 5.77 2.06 13.08
CA SER A 160 5.53 3.40 12.53
C SER A 160 5.65 4.47 13.60
N GLN A 161 6.38 5.54 13.32
CA GLN A 161 6.47 6.74 14.14
C GLN A 161 5.35 7.73 13.86
N LEU A 162 4.81 7.72 12.64
CA LEU A 162 3.77 8.62 12.18
C LEU A 162 2.66 7.89 11.44
N ALA A 163 1.47 8.45 11.45
CA ALA A 163 0.33 7.92 10.71
C ALA A 163 -0.42 9.01 9.96
N ILE A 164 -0.96 8.67 8.78
CA ILE A 164 -2.03 9.44 8.15
C ILE A 164 -3.36 8.94 8.74
N LEU A 165 -4.05 9.81 9.45
CA LEU A 165 -5.29 9.50 10.15
C LEU A 165 -6.48 10.21 9.51
N LEU A 166 -7.61 9.50 9.36
CA LEU A 166 -8.91 10.12 9.13
C LEU A 166 -9.74 10.07 10.41
N ALA A 167 -10.27 11.21 10.84
CA ALA A 167 -11.18 11.31 11.97
C ALA A 167 -12.33 12.27 11.66
N ARG A 168 -13.44 12.10 12.38
CA ARG A 168 -14.61 12.97 12.27
C ARG A 168 -14.48 14.16 13.19
N THR A 169 -14.60 15.33 12.61
CA THR A 169 -14.51 16.63 13.31
C THR A 169 -15.84 17.36 13.33
N ASP A 170 -16.80 16.98 12.46
CA ASP A 170 -18.13 17.54 12.41
C ASP A 170 -19.18 16.43 12.20
N TRP A 171 -20.05 16.25 13.16
CA TRP A 171 -21.09 15.22 13.17
C TRP A 171 -22.39 15.67 12.52
N ASP A 172 -22.62 16.98 12.41
CA ASP A 172 -23.82 17.58 11.85
C ASP A 172 -23.67 17.86 10.36
N ALA A 173 -22.43 17.78 9.85
CA ALA A 173 -22.17 17.84 8.43
C ALA A 173 -22.50 16.50 7.74
N PRO A 174 -22.81 16.50 6.44
CA PRO A 174 -22.92 15.28 5.64
C PRO A 174 -21.64 14.44 5.72
N LYS A 175 -21.78 13.09 5.69
CA LYS A 175 -20.71 12.17 6.06
C LYS A 175 -19.33 12.41 5.39
N HIS A 176 -19.28 12.93 4.17
CA HIS A 176 -18.06 13.24 3.45
C HIS A 176 -17.45 14.61 3.79
N ARG A 177 -18.22 15.49 4.45
CA ARG A 177 -17.84 16.90 4.74
C ARG A 177 -17.47 17.13 6.20
N GLY A 178 -17.62 16.15 7.06
CA GLY A 178 -17.30 16.24 8.49
C GLY A 178 -16.05 15.46 8.86
N ILE A 179 -15.18 15.13 7.91
CA ILE A 179 -13.96 14.36 8.11
C ILE A 179 -12.75 15.27 7.93
N THR A 180 -11.75 15.11 8.77
CA THR A 180 -10.44 15.79 8.67
C THR A 180 -9.33 14.75 8.56
N MET A 181 -8.30 15.06 7.78
CA MET A 181 -7.10 14.24 7.66
C MET A 181 -5.97 14.87 8.49
N PHE A 182 -5.32 14.02 9.28
CA PHE A 182 -4.27 14.43 10.21
C PHE A 182 -2.97 13.66 9.98
N VAL A 183 -1.86 14.25 10.42
CA VAL A 183 -0.64 13.51 10.73
C VAL A 183 -0.64 13.24 12.24
N LEU A 184 -0.71 11.97 12.64
CA LEU A 184 -0.73 11.55 14.03
C LEU A 184 0.65 11.01 14.44
N PRO A 185 1.28 11.53 15.52
CA PRO A 185 2.39 10.85 16.17
C PRO A 185 1.93 9.53 16.78
N MET A 186 2.62 8.41 16.47
CA MET A 186 2.25 7.09 16.97
C MET A 186 2.86 6.79 18.35
N GLU A 187 4.02 7.38 18.64
CA GLU A 187 4.75 7.18 19.90
C GLU A 187 4.30 8.21 20.96
N GLN A 188 3.12 7.98 21.53
CA GLN A 188 2.56 8.85 22.58
C GLN A 188 1.63 8.09 23.50
N GLN A 189 1.31 8.68 24.65
CA GLN A 189 0.23 8.20 25.51
C GLN A 189 -1.11 8.27 24.76
N GLY A 190 -1.97 7.25 24.92
CA GLY A 190 -3.27 7.19 24.26
C GLY A 190 -3.25 6.51 22.89
N VAL A 191 -2.10 6.07 22.37
CA VAL A 191 -2.00 5.22 21.18
C VAL A 191 -1.56 3.82 21.59
N GLU A 192 -2.42 2.83 21.38
CA GLU A 192 -2.12 1.43 21.64
C GLU A 192 -2.21 0.64 20.33
N VAL A 193 -1.13 -0.06 19.97
CA VAL A 193 -1.06 -0.88 18.75
C VAL A 193 -1.11 -2.35 19.15
N ARG A 194 -2.08 -3.08 18.62
CA ARG A 194 -2.22 -4.53 18.83
C ARG A 194 -2.10 -5.30 17.52
N PRO A 195 -1.29 -6.36 17.48
CA PRO A 195 -1.17 -7.18 16.28
C PRO A 195 -2.49 -7.90 15.99
N LEU A 196 -2.88 -7.93 14.71
CA LEU A 196 -4.05 -8.65 14.23
C LEU A 196 -3.57 -9.93 13.55
N ILE A 197 -3.74 -11.07 14.22
CA ILE A 197 -3.35 -12.36 13.69
C ILE A 197 -4.34 -12.79 12.60
N GLN A 198 -3.84 -12.95 11.38
CA GLN A 198 -4.64 -13.37 10.25
C GLN A 198 -4.79 -14.92 10.23
N MET A 199 -5.71 -15.43 9.41
CA MET A 199 -5.88 -16.88 9.24
C MET A 199 -4.63 -17.59 8.71
N THR A 200 -3.69 -16.86 8.17
CA THR A 200 -2.37 -17.35 7.74
C THR A 200 -1.37 -17.50 8.90
N GLY A 201 -1.72 -17.08 10.11
CA GLY A 201 -0.84 -17.04 11.27
C GLY A 201 0.09 -15.81 11.32
N VAL A 202 0.23 -15.06 10.22
CA VAL A 202 1.03 -13.83 10.20
C VAL A 202 0.25 -12.63 10.72
N SER A 203 0.97 -11.63 11.21
CA SER A 203 0.42 -10.41 11.80
C SER A 203 0.94 -9.17 11.07
N GLU A 204 0.57 -9.06 9.78
CA GLU A 204 0.95 -7.90 8.96
C GLU A 204 0.15 -6.64 9.31
N PHE A 205 -1.08 -6.84 9.77
CA PHE A 205 -2.00 -5.78 10.14
C PHE A 205 -2.10 -5.64 11.65
N ASN A 206 -2.53 -4.47 12.06
CA ASN A 206 -2.74 -4.13 13.46
C ASN A 206 -4.11 -3.48 13.65
N GLU A 207 -4.65 -3.62 14.86
CA GLU A 207 -5.63 -2.72 15.42
C GLU A 207 -4.89 -1.59 16.14
N VAL A 208 -5.42 -0.38 16.05
CA VAL A 208 -4.88 0.79 16.73
C VAL A 208 -5.99 1.44 17.53
N PHE A 209 -5.85 1.45 18.85
CA PHE A 209 -6.77 2.11 19.75
C PHE A 209 -6.25 3.50 20.07
N LEU A 210 -7.13 4.47 19.93
CA LEU A 210 -6.87 5.88 20.21
C LEU A 210 -7.73 6.30 21.39
N THR A 211 -7.09 6.64 22.51
CA THR A 211 -7.75 7.08 23.74
C THR A 211 -7.17 8.44 24.10
N GLU A 212 -7.86 9.50 23.68
CA GLU A 212 -7.41 10.88 23.86
C GLU A 212 -6.00 11.16 23.29
N ALA A 213 -5.67 10.48 22.16
CA ALA A 213 -4.42 10.71 21.46
C ALA A 213 -4.34 12.16 20.96
N ARG A 214 -3.17 12.77 21.06
CA ARG A 214 -2.96 14.19 20.77
C ARG A 214 -2.35 14.39 19.39
N VAL A 215 -2.87 15.38 18.66
CA VAL A 215 -2.34 15.83 17.36
C VAL A 215 -2.18 17.34 17.42
N PRO A 216 -1.01 17.91 17.07
CA PRO A 216 -0.85 19.34 16.99
C PRO A 216 -1.88 19.99 16.05
N ARG A 217 -2.39 21.15 16.43
CA ARG A 217 -3.48 21.84 15.74
C ARG A 217 -3.24 21.96 14.23
N ASP A 218 -2.01 22.28 13.85
CA ASP A 218 -1.64 22.59 12.46
C ASP A 218 -1.22 21.35 11.66
N TRP A 219 -1.26 20.15 12.27
CA TRP A 219 -0.93 18.89 11.58
C TRP A 219 -2.14 18.30 10.82
N VAL A 220 -2.84 19.18 10.11
CA VAL A 220 -4.00 18.87 9.25
C VAL A 220 -3.56 18.87 7.79
N ILE A 221 -3.86 17.82 7.05
CA ILE A 221 -3.62 17.75 5.60
C ILE A 221 -4.87 18.22 4.88
N GLY A 222 -4.75 19.31 4.14
CA GLY A 222 -5.88 20.03 3.57
C GLY A 222 -6.58 20.92 4.61
N GLU A 223 -7.90 20.96 4.57
CA GLU A 223 -8.72 21.79 5.46
C GLU A 223 -9.46 20.97 6.51
N VAL A 224 -9.77 21.57 7.65
CA VAL A 224 -10.67 20.98 8.65
C VAL A 224 -12.03 20.71 8.00
N ASN A 225 -12.62 19.55 8.23
CA ASN A 225 -13.84 19.05 7.59
C ASN A 225 -13.73 18.77 6.08
N GLY A 226 -12.55 19.06 5.47
CA GLY A 226 -12.24 18.83 4.05
C GLY A 226 -11.44 17.56 3.75
N GLY A 227 -11.20 16.70 4.75
CA GLY A 227 -10.30 15.55 4.68
C GLY A 227 -10.68 14.45 3.68
N TRP A 228 -11.89 14.49 3.12
CA TRP A 228 -12.30 13.52 2.11
C TRP A 228 -11.52 13.67 0.78
N ALA A 229 -11.22 14.89 0.36
CA ALA A 229 -10.43 15.13 -0.84
C ALA A 229 -9.00 14.60 -0.72
N PRO A 230 -8.24 14.89 0.35
CA PRO A 230 -6.97 14.25 0.63
C PRO A 230 -7.05 12.72 0.72
N ALA A 231 -8.13 12.16 1.31
CA ALA A 231 -8.31 10.72 1.38
C ALA A 231 -8.42 10.08 0.00
N VAL A 232 -9.18 10.68 -0.90
CA VAL A 232 -9.31 10.22 -2.29
C VAL A 232 -7.98 10.33 -3.05
N SER A 233 -7.22 11.40 -2.82
CA SER A 233 -5.88 11.60 -3.39
C SER A 233 -4.93 10.49 -2.93
N LEU A 234 -4.84 10.23 -1.63
CA LEU A 234 -4.01 9.18 -1.07
C LEU A 234 -4.37 7.79 -1.64
N LEU A 235 -5.66 7.47 -1.74
CA LEU A 235 -6.13 6.23 -2.37
C LEU A 235 -5.80 6.17 -3.88
N ALA A 236 -5.67 7.30 -4.55
CA ALA A 236 -5.20 7.33 -5.94
C ALA A 236 -3.70 7.03 -6.01
N HIS A 237 -2.89 7.59 -5.12
CA HIS A 237 -1.47 7.26 -4.99
C HIS A 237 -1.26 5.79 -4.64
N GLU A 238 -2.04 5.21 -3.72
CA GLU A 238 -2.02 3.77 -3.42
C GLU A 238 -2.22 2.92 -4.67
N ARG A 239 -3.22 3.24 -5.50
CA ARG A 239 -3.47 2.53 -6.75
C ARG A 239 -2.33 2.67 -7.76
N GLN A 240 -1.64 3.81 -7.79
CA GLN A 240 -0.47 4.02 -8.64
C GLN A 240 0.74 3.25 -8.11
N ALA A 241 0.98 3.29 -6.80
CA ALA A 241 2.08 2.58 -6.14
C ALA A 241 1.93 1.05 -6.25
N THR A 242 0.70 0.54 -6.19
CA THR A 242 0.38 -0.90 -6.35
C THR A 242 0.21 -1.31 -7.81
N GLY A 243 0.12 -0.36 -8.74
CA GLY A 243 -0.03 -0.59 -10.19
C GLY A 243 1.31 -0.79 -10.90
N THR A 244 1.23 -1.06 -12.23
CA THR A 244 2.39 -1.26 -13.11
C THR A 244 3.22 0.00 -13.37
N LYS A 245 2.83 1.16 -12.82
CA LYS A 245 3.44 2.47 -13.04
C LYS A 245 3.89 3.14 -11.74
N SER A 246 4.49 2.40 -10.80
CA SER A 246 5.08 3.05 -9.62
C SER A 246 6.14 4.06 -10.08
N MET A 247 5.87 5.37 -9.92
CA MET A 247 6.76 6.44 -10.35
C MET A 247 7.90 6.70 -9.34
N SER A 248 7.71 6.33 -8.09
CA SER A 248 8.68 6.59 -7.01
C SER A 248 9.80 5.57 -6.90
N GLY A 249 9.87 4.59 -7.80
CA GLY A 249 10.84 3.49 -7.68
C GLY A 249 10.61 2.59 -6.46
N THR A 250 9.65 2.93 -5.62
CA THR A 250 9.28 2.09 -4.49
C THR A 250 8.55 0.86 -5.01
N THR A 251 9.08 -0.29 -4.65
CA THR A 251 8.41 -1.58 -4.89
C THR A 251 7.33 -1.85 -3.85
N ALA A 252 6.48 -0.86 -3.55
CA ALA A 252 5.28 -1.11 -2.74
C ALA A 252 4.43 -2.28 -3.29
N SER A 253 4.71 -2.67 -4.54
CA SER A 253 4.07 -3.80 -5.24
C SER A 253 4.79 -5.14 -5.08
N ARG A 254 6.03 -5.19 -4.58
CA ARG A 254 6.73 -6.47 -4.31
C ARG A 254 6.64 -6.90 -2.87
N SER A 255 6.01 -6.09 -2.05
CA SER A 255 5.81 -6.44 -0.67
C SER A 255 4.78 -7.53 -0.56
N LYS A 256 5.20 -8.57 0.05
CA LYS A 256 4.41 -9.58 0.73
C LYS A 256 3.97 -10.70 -0.19
N ALA A 257 4.58 -11.82 0.06
CA ALA A 257 4.04 -13.12 -0.29
C ALA A 257 2.52 -13.06 -0.10
N GLY A 258 1.74 -13.39 -1.13
CA GLY A 258 0.29 -13.41 -1.05
C GLY A 258 -0.49 -12.22 -1.62
N ARG A 259 0.12 -11.08 -1.93
CA ARG A 259 -0.58 -9.98 -2.62
C ARG A 259 -0.56 -10.08 -4.14
N SER A 260 0.19 -11.02 -4.68
CA SER A 260 0.22 -11.35 -6.10
C SER A 260 -0.25 -12.79 -6.32
N PRO A 261 -0.85 -13.11 -7.46
CA PRO A 261 -1.11 -14.50 -7.83
C PRO A 261 0.17 -15.33 -7.81
N ILE A 262 0.07 -16.62 -7.45
CA ILE A 262 1.17 -17.55 -7.61
C ILE A 262 1.56 -17.57 -9.09
N PRO A 263 2.84 -17.33 -9.45
CA PRO A 263 3.28 -17.38 -10.84
C PRO A 263 3.09 -18.77 -11.44
N VAL A 264 2.69 -18.84 -12.71
CA VAL A 264 2.48 -20.11 -13.39
C VAL A 264 3.75 -20.98 -13.41
N ALA A 265 4.94 -20.37 -13.48
CA ALA A 265 6.20 -21.09 -13.40
C ALA A 265 6.32 -21.92 -12.11
N GLN A 266 5.94 -21.36 -10.96
CA GLN A 266 5.96 -22.06 -9.67
C GLN A 266 4.90 -23.17 -9.60
N LEU A 267 3.73 -22.96 -10.20
CA LEU A 267 2.70 -24.01 -10.30
C LEU A 267 3.14 -25.17 -11.23
N LEU A 268 3.91 -24.87 -12.27
CA LEU A 268 4.53 -25.91 -13.11
C LEU A 268 5.54 -26.74 -12.31
N GLU A 269 6.40 -26.11 -11.52
CA GLU A 269 7.34 -26.80 -10.63
C GLU A 269 6.60 -27.66 -9.60
N LEU A 270 5.51 -27.17 -9.03
CA LEU A 270 4.65 -27.92 -8.12
C LEU A 270 4.02 -29.13 -8.84
N ALA A 271 3.52 -28.95 -10.07
CA ALA A 271 2.94 -30.03 -10.87
C ALA A 271 3.97 -31.13 -11.21
N GLU A 272 5.22 -30.75 -11.48
CA GLU A 272 6.33 -31.69 -11.68
C GLU A 272 6.63 -32.50 -10.41
N ARG A 273 6.77 -31.82 -9.26
CA ARG A 273 6.99 -32.47 -7.95
C ARG A 273 5.84 -33.41 -7.57
N ALA A 274 4.61 -33.02 -7.88
CA ALA A 274 3.42 -33.83 -7.63
C ALA A 274 3.23 -35.00 -8.63
N GLY A 275 4.09 -35.16 -9.65
CA GLY A 275 3.95 -36.16 -10.70
C GLY A 275 2.72 -35.97 -11.60
N ARG A 276 2.17 -34.74 -11.66
CA ARG A 276 0.93 -34.41 -12.37
C ARG A 276 1.13 -33.45 -13.56
N ARG A 277 2.37 -33.33 -14.04
CA ARG A 277 2.68 -32.49 -15.20
C ARG A 277 1.89 -32.83 -16.45
N ASP A 278 1.64 -34.10 -16.67
CA ASP A 278 0.95 -34.63 -17.88
C ASP A 278 -0.56 -34.81 -17.65
N ASP A 279 -1.08 -34.47 -16.48
CA ASP A 279 -2.52 -34.49 -16.20
C ASP A 279 -3.23 -33.46 -17.09
N ALA A 280 -4.17 -33.93 -17.91
CA ALA A 280 -4.84 -33.10 -18.92
C ALA A 280 -5.62 -31.96 -18.30
N VAL A 281 -6.22 -32.11 -17.10
CA VAL A 281 -6.98 -31.09 -16.40
C VAL A 281 -6.02 -30.02 -15.87
N ILE A 282 -4.94 -30.43 -15.20
CA ILE A 282 -3.93 -29.51 -14.68
C ILE A 282 -3.30 -28.69 -15.81
N ARG A 283 -2.97 -29.32 -16.92
CA ARG A 283 -2.42 -28.61 -18.10
C ARG A 283 -3.37 -27.54 -18.62
N GLN A 284 -4.67 -27.79 -18.68
CA GLN A 284 -5.66 -26.81 -19.12
C GLN A 284 -5.77 -25.64 -18.13
N GLU A 285 -5.76 -25.90 -16.83
CA GLU A 285 -5.80 -24.84 -15.82
C GLU A 285 -4.52 -23.99 -15.85
N LEU A 286 -3.34 -24.60 -15.98
CA LEU A 286 -2.08 -23.88 -16.12
C LEU A 286 -2.03 -23.03 -17.40
N ALA A 287 -2.54 -23.56 -18.53
CA ALA A 287 -2.64 -22.79 -19.78
C ALA A 287 -3.58 -21.59 -19.65
N ARG A 288 -4.71 -21.75 -18.94
CA ARG A 288 -5.65 -20.67 -18.63
C ARG A 288 -5.00 -19.57 -17.75
N LEU A 289 -4.27 -19.99 -16.72
CA LEU A 289 -3.54 -19.07 -15.85
C LEU A 289 -2.43 -18.32 -16.61
N HIS A 290 -1.68 -19.02 -17.46
CA HIS A 290 -0.67 -18.40 -18.31
C HIS A 290 -1.27 -17.34 -19.25
N SER A 291 -2.37 -17.68 -19.91
CA SER A 291 -3.10 -16.71 -20.73
C SER A 291 -3.52 -15.49 -19.92
N GLY A 292 -3.99 -15.71 -18.68
CA GLY A 292 -4.34 -14.66 -17.74
C GLY A 292 -3.18 -13.74 -17.38
N GLU A 293 -1.98 -14.27 -17.16
CA GLU A 293 -0.77 -13.47 -16.92
C GLU A 293 -0.42 -12.58 -18.14
N GLN A 294 -0.55 -13.10 -19.36
CA GLN A 294 -0.30 -12.31 -20.57
C GLN A 294 -1.36 -11.20 -20.73
N ILE A 295 -2.63 -11.51 -20.46
CA ILE A 295 -3.71 -10.51 -20.52
C ILE A 295 -3.43 -9.36 -19.54
N VAL A 296 -2.99 -9.62 -18.29
CA VAL A 296 -2.64 -8.55 -17.33
C VAL A 296 -1.54 -7.65 -17.88
N LYS A 297 -0.51 -8.21 -18.51
CA LYS A 297 0.57 -7.43 -19.14
C LYS A 297 0.04 -6.53 -20.26
N TRP A 298 -0.82 -7.06 -21.12
CA TRP A 298 -1.42 -6.29 -22.23
C TRP A 298 -2.39 -5.22 -21.75
N LEU A 299 -3.18 -5.50 -20.72
CA LEU A 299 -4.06 -4.50 -20.08
C LEU A 299 -3.24 -3.35 -19.50
N GLY A 300 -2.13 -3.65 -18.83
CA GLY A 300 -1.20 -2.64 -18.32
C GLY A 300 -0.61 -1.78 -19.43
N ALA A 301 -0.14 -2.39 -20.54
CA ALA A 301 0.41 -1.68 -21.69
C ALA A 301 -0.62 -0.77 -22.38
N ARG A 302 -1.90 -1.15 -22.39
CA ARG A 302 -2.99 -0.36 -22.95
C ARG A 302 -3.47 0.78 -22.06
N GLY A 303 -3.00 0.86 -20.81
CA GLY A 303 -3.42 1.89 -19.86
C GLY A 303 -4.91 1.84 -19.52
N VAL A 304 -5.49 0.64 -19.43
CA VAL A 304 -6.91 0.46 -19.07
C VAL A 304 -7.17 0.94 -17.64
N HIS A 305 -8.46 1.16 -17.33
CA HIS A 305 -8.86 1.59 -15.99
C HIS A 305 -8.29 0.66 -14.90
N PRO A 306 -7.66 1.17 -13.83
CA PRO A 306 -6.95 0.36 -12.82
C PRO A 306 -7.80 -0.72 -12.16
N SER A 307 -9.11 -0.48 -12.01
CA SER A 307 -10.07 -1.46 -11.47
C SER A 307 -10.15 -2.74 -12.27
N ILE A 308 -9.96 -2.68 -13.60
CA ILE A 308 -9.93 -3.88 -14.47
C ILE A 308 -8.74 -4.75 -14.09
N GLY A 309 -7.56 -4.15 -13.96
CA GLY A 309 -6.35 -4.87 -13.55
C GLY A 309 -6.47 -5.48 -12.16
N LYS A 310 -7.08 -4.76 -11.20
CA LYS A 310 -7.32 -5.27 -9.84
C LYS A 310 -8.26 -6.47 -9.84
N LEU A 311 -9.42 -6.38 -10.49
CA LEU A 311 -10.39 -7.48 -10.58
C LEU A 311 -9.80 -8.70 -11.29
N TRP A 312 -9.00 -8.47 -12.34
CA TRP A 312 -8.34 -9.56 -13.04
C TRP A 312 -7.32 -10.27 -12.17
N ARG A 313 -6.45 -9.52 -11.46
CA ARG A 313 -5.48 -10.11 -10.52
C ARG A 313 -6.15 -10.91 -9.42
N THR A 314 -7.25 -10.41 -8.84
CA THR A 314 -8.01 -11.14 -7.83
C THR A 314 -8.54 -12.47 -8.36
N LYS A 315 -9.11 -12.46 -9.57
CA LYS A 315 -9.59 -13.67 -10.24
C LYS A 315 -8.45 -14.67 -10.48
N GLN A 316 -7.30 -14.19 -10.99
CA GLN A 316 -6.11 -15.01 -11.23
C GLN A 316 -5.55 -15.56 -9.90
N GLY A 317 -5.49 -14.75 -8.84
CA GLY A 317 -4.99 -15.19 -7.54
C GLY A 317 -5.81 -16.34 -6.96
N ARG A 318 -7.13 -16.25 -7.03
CA ARG A 318 -8.01 -17.34 -6.59
C ARG A 318 -7.82 -18.60 -7.43
N ALA A 319 -7.83 -18.46 -8.75
CA ALA A 319 -7.65 -19.61 -9.64
C ALA A 319 -6.27 -20.29 -9.47
N ALA A 320 -5.20 -19.49 -9.26
CA ALA A 320 -3.88 -20.03 -8.99
C ALA A 320 -3.82 -20.76 -7.64
N ALA A 321 -4.48 -20.24 -6.60
CA ALA A 321 -4.60 -20.90 -5.30
C ALA A 321 -5.39 -22.22 -5.40
N ASP A 322 -6.49 -22.26 -6.17
CA ASP A 322 -7.28 -23.46 -6.38
C ASP A 322 -6.46 -24.56 -7.11
N VAL A 323 -5.64 -24.17 -8.11
CA VAL A 323 -4.72 -25.10 -8.79
C VAL A 323 -3.63 -25.58 -7.82
N ALA A 324 -3.04 -24.69 -7.01
CA ALA A 324 -2.05 -25.06 -6.00
C ALA A 324 -2.62 -26.07 -5.01
N ALA A 325 -3.82 -25.79 -4.47
CA ALA A 325 -4.51 -26.71 -3.56
C ALA A 325 -4.76 -28.08 -4.19
N SER A 326 -5.18 -28.12 -5.46
CA SER A 326 -5.40 -29.34 -6.22
C SER A 326 -4.12 -30.15 -6.47
N LEU A 327 -2.97 -29.48 -6.59
CA LEU A 327 -1.66 -30.12 -6.79
C LEU A 327 -1.04 -30.59 -5.48
N ALA A 328 -1.18 -29.83 -4.41
CA ALA A 328 -0.59 -30.12 -3.10
C ALA A 328 -1.32 -31.25 -2.35
N PHE A 329 -2.56 -31.58 -2.71
CA PHE A 329 -3.38 -32.63 -2.05
C PHE A 329 -3.34 -32.53 -0.51
N ALA A 330 -3.08 -33.66 0.16
CA ALA A 330 -3.00 -33.75 1.61
C ALA A 330 -1.84 -32.90 2.19
N GLY A 331 -0.74 -32.73 1.46
CA GLY A 331 0.39 -31.86 1.85
C GLY A 331 -0.02 -30.40 1.95
N GLY A 332 -0.92 -29.93 1.07
CA GLY A 332 -1.44 -28.56 1.12
C GLY A 332 -2.39 -28.26 2.29
N LEU A 333 -2.79 -29.29 3.05
CA LEU A 333 -3.54 -29.15 4.29
C LEU A 333 -2.64 -29.19 5.55
N ALA A 334 -1.37 -29.58 5.39
CA ALA A 334 -0.39 -29.57 6.45
C ALA A 334 0.19 -28.14 6.59
N TRP A 335 -0.05 -27.52 7.73
CA TRP A 335 0.41 -26.18 8.05
C TRP A 335 1.53 -26.25 9.08
N GLY A 336 2.74 -25.79 8.74
CA GLY A 336 3.86 -25.76 9.66
C GLY A 336 3.75 -24.61 10.67
N ALA A 337 4.32 -24.80 11.87
CA ALA A 337 4.28 -23.82 12.94
C ALA A 337 5.27 -22.65 12.74
N ASP A 338 6.29 -22.83 11.90
CA ASP A 338 7.35 -21.85 11.61
C ASP A 338 7.25 -21.36 10.16
N LEU A 339 6.37 -20.40 9.94
CA LEU A 339 6.15 -19.76 8.65
C LEU A 339 7.28 -18.79 8.30
N ASP A 340 8.36 -19.26 7.73
CA ASP A 340 9.25 -18.42 6.94
C ASP A 340 8.73 -18.34 5.48
N VAL A 341 7.70 -17.53 5.28
CA VAL A 341 7.00 -17.34 4.00
C VAL A 341 7.94 -16.83 2.89
N GLU A 342 9.13 -16.36 3.25
CA GLU A 342 10.09 -15.78 2.31
C GLU A 342 11.08 -16.81 1.75
N ARG A 343 11.27 -17.93 2.42
CA ARG A 343 12.37 -18.86 2.11
C ARG A 343 11.99 -20.06 1.28
N ASN A 344 10.72 -20.46 1.26
CA ASN A 344 10.39 -21.77 0.71
C ASN A 344 9.35 -21.71 -0.40
N LEU A 345 9.73 -22.25 -1.57
CA LEU A 345 8.84 -22.83 -2.57
C LEU A 345 8.23 -24.15 -2.04
N ASP A 346 8.32 -24.39 -0.73
CA ASP A 346 7.81 -25.55 -0.03
C ASP A 346 6.30 -25.42 0.21
N ASP A 347 5.70 -26.45 0.79
CA ASP A 347 4.26 -26.56 1.00
C ASP A 347 3.67 -25.36 1.76
N ASP A 348 4.43 -24.71 2.64
CA ASP A 348 4.04 -23.53 3.40
C ASP A 348 3.78 -22.30 2.51
N TYR A 349 4.58 -22.07 1.46
CA TYR A 349 4.36 -20.99 0.51
C TYR A 349 2.99 -21.12 -0.19
N PHE A 350 2.67 -22.30 -0.67
CA PHE A 350 1.39 -22.53 -1.34
C PHE A 350 0.22 -22.48 -0.36
N GLY A 351 0.38 -23.05 0.84
CA GLY A 351 -0.60 -22.95 1.94
C GLY A 351 -0.91 -21.50 2.30
N TYR A 352 0.12 -20.68 2.48
CA TYR A 352 -0.05 -19.24 2.70
C TYR A 352 -0.87 -18.58 1.59
N HIS A 353 -0.52 -18.82 0.33
CA HIS A 353 -1.23 -18.23 -0.81
C HIS A 353 -2.69 -18.71 -0.91
N ILE A 354 -2.96 -19.97 -0.62
CA ILE A 354 -4.30 -20.57 -0.61
C ILE A 354 -5.19 -19.81 0.39
N LEU A 355 -4.69 -19.56 1.60
CA LEU A 355 -5.43 -18.83 2.63
C LEU A 355 -5.53 -17.33 2.29
N ASN A 356 -4.43 -16.71 1.89
CA ASN A 356 -4.35 -15.27 1.71
C ASN A 356 -5.02 -14.75 0.44
N CYS A 357 -5.29 -15.60 -0.56
CA CYS A 357 -5.91 -15.18 -1.83
C CYS A 357 -7.27 -14.48 -1.64
N ARG A 358 -7.99 -14.78 -0.54
CA ARG A 358 -9.26 -14.13 -0.20
C ARG A 358 -9.07 -12.66 0.18
N GLY A 359 -7.97 -12.34 0.85
CA GLY A 359 -7.59 -10.95 1.18
C GLY A 359 -7.40 -10.06 -0.05
N MET A 360 -6.99 -10.64 -1.18
CA MET A 360 -6.87 -9.91 -2.45
C MET A 360 -8.20 -9.34 -2.94
N SER A 361 -9.33 -9.97 -2.60
CA SER A 361 -10.68 -9.48 -2.96
C SER A 361 -11.14 -8.32 -2.10
N LEU A 362 -10.54 -8.13 -0.92
CA LEU A 362 -10.95 -7.14 0.08
C LEU A 362 -10.07 -5.90 0.05
N GLY A 363 -8.74 -6.07 0.03
CA GLY A 363 -7.77 -4.98 0.08
C GLY A 363 -7.75 -4.11 -1.18
N GLY A 364 -7.43 -2.82 -1.05
CA GLY A 364 -7.35 -1.86 -2.15
C GLY A 364 -8.72 -1.56 -2.79
N GLY A 365 -9.79 -1.59 -2.00
CA GLY A 365 -11.18 -1.57 -2.44
C GLY A 365 -11.67 -2.96 -2.86
N THR A 366 -12.81 -3.39 -2.29
CA THR A 366 -13.35 -4.73 -2.56
C THR A 366 -13.66 -4.93 -4.05
N ASP A 367 -13.81 -6.18 -4.47
CA ASP A 367 -14.17 -6.49 -5.86
C ASP A 367 -15.50 -5.81 -6.26
N GLU A 368 -16.44 -5.67 -5.32
CA GLU A 368 -17.72 -4.98 -5.51
C GLU A 368 -17.51 -3.48 -5.71
N ILE A 369 -16.73 -2.82 -4.87
CA ILE A 369 -16.36 -1.40 -5.03
C ILE A 369 -15.66 -1.16 -6.38
N GLN A 370 -14.79 -2.07 -6.80
CA GLN A 370 -14.12 -1.94 -8.10
C GLN A 370 -15.12 -2.08 -9.27
N ARG A 371 -16.12 -2.98 -9.17
CA ARG A 371 -17.18 -3.11 -10.17
C ARG A 371 -18.06 -1.86 -10.22
N ASN A 372 -18.47 -1.32 -9.06
CA ASN A 372 -19.24 -0.08 -8.99
C ASN A 372 -18.44 1.08 -9.61
N THR A 373 -17.15 1.19 -9.29
CA THR A 373 -16.28 2.20 -9.89
C THR A 373 -16.21 2.08 -11.42
N LEU A 374 -16.11 0.87 -11.96
CA LEU A 374 -16.13 0.64 -13.41
C LEU A 374 -17.50 1.00 -14.01
N GLY A 375 -18.59 0.55 -13.39
CA GLY A 375 -19.94 0.84 -13.84
C GLY A 375 -20.18 2.34 -13.92
N GLU A 376 -19.95 3.04 -12.80
CA GLU A 376 -20.29 4.46 -12.67
C GLU A 376 -19.33 5.38 -13.43
N ARG A 377 -18.01 5.16 -13.31
CA ARG A 377 -16.99 6.11 -13.82
C ARG A 377 -16.45 5.78 -15.19
N ALA A 378 -16.37 4.50 -15.56
CA ALA A 378 -15.84 4.10 -16.87
C ALA A 378 -16.95 3.86 -17.88
N LEU A 379 -18.10 3.30 -17.46
CA LEU A 379 -19.21 2.98 -18.35
C LEU A 379 -20.34 4.00 -18.28
N GLY A 380 -20.33 4.95 -17.34
CA GLY A 380 -21.37 5.98 -17.19
C GLY A 380 -22.72 5.45 -16.72
N LEU A 381 -22.75 4.28 -16.08
CA LEU A 381 -23.99 3.70 -15.56
C LEU A 381 -24.52 4.54 -14.38
N PRO A 382 -25.83 4.54 -14.14
CA PRO A 382 -26.43 5.19 -12.98
C PRO A 382 -25.83 4.64 -11.67
N ARG A 383 -25.70 5.52 -10.70
CA ARG A 383 -25.30 5.11 -9.33
C ARG A 383 -26.45 4.39 -8.65
N GLU A 384 -26.12 3.50 -7.73
CA GLU A 384 -27.12 2.91 -6.85
C GLU A 384 -27.86 4.00 -6.05
N PRO A 385 -29.19 3.86 -5.86
CA PRO A 385 -29.92 4.69 -4.93
C PRO A 385 -29.29 4.60 -3.53
N GLY A 386 -28.99 5.72 -2.94
CA GLY A 386 -28.38 5.81 -1.60
C GLY A 386 -29.09 6.85 -0.75
N VAL A 387 -28.65 6.93 0.50
CA VAL A 387 -29.11 7.99 1.42
C VAL A 387 -28.78 9.35 0.83
N ASP A 388 -29.65 10.34 1.07
CA ASP A 388 -29.43 11.72 0.64
C ASP A 388 -28.06 12.20 1.10
N ARG A 389 -27.30 12.75 0.15
CA ARG A 389 -25.93 13.22 0.38
C ARG A 389 -25.83 14.44 1.28
N ASN A 390 -26.95 15.08 1.55
CA ASN A 390 -27.05 16.24 2.42
C ASN A 390 -27.53 15.89 3.84
N THR A 391 -27.92 14.63 4.08
CA THR A 391 -28.31 14.19 5.42
C THR A 391 -27.10 14.32 6.38
N PRO A 392 -27.26 14.98 7.54
CA PRO A 392 -26.24 15.01 8.59
C PRO A 392 -25.78 13.61 8.97
N PHE A 393 -24.49 13.46 9.28
CA PHE A 393 -23.95 12.15 9.67
C PHE A 393 -24.61 11.61 10.94
N SER A 394 -24.96 12.52 11.89
CA SER A 394 -25.67 12.18 13.13
C SER A 394 -27.01 11.48 12.89
N ASP A 395 -27.68 11.76 11.76
CA ASP A 395 -29.01 11.26 11.43
C ASP A 395 -28.96 9.97 10.57
N LEU A 396 -27.76 9.54 10.15
CA LEU A 396 -27.61 8.33 9.36
C LEU A 396 -27.76 7.07 10.23
N PRO A 397 -28.40 5.99 9.71
CA PRO A 397 -28.38 4.70 10.36
C PRO A 397 -26.95 4.24 10.60
N ARG A 398 -26.60 3.90 11.83
CA ARG A 398 -25.29 3.33 12.15
C ARG A 398 -25.33 1.83 11.90
N ASN A 399 -24.31 1.31 11.23
CA ASN A 399 -24.08 -0.14 11.21
C ASN A 399 -23.71 -0.54 12.65
N ALA A 400 -24.55 -1.37 13.25
CA ALA A 400 -24.40 -1.87 14.61
C ALA A 400 -23.22 -2.86 14.70
#